data_b7b861cc9476ce25d8ef121b3bc0d71e
#
_entry.id   b7b861cc9476ce25d8ef121b3bc0d71e
#
_cell.length_a   1.000
_cell.length_b   1.000
_cell.length_c   1.000
_cell.angle_alpha   90.00
_cell.angle_beta   90.00
_cell.angle_gamma   90.00
#
_symmetry.space_group_name_H-M   'P 1'
#
loop_
_entity.id
_entity.type
_entity.pdbx_description
1 polymer ?
#
loop_
_entity_poly.entity_id
_entity_poly.type
_entity_poly.pdbx_seq_one_letter_code
_entity_poly.pdbx_strand_id
1 'polypeptide(L)'
;MSLIDRFYEEYENLTKRYGGVSRFYQQLGDQRVRGYINRSRRDGTMPPPTQLKHFENYMDNHFLLECMQYYGDNYPEKMTIKMDMALDEFLIKHRPKGRRKKRELSVQLTLERAWALGA
;
A
#
# COMPACT_ATOMS: atom_id res chain seq x y z
N MET A 1 -11.00 10.57 13.09
CA MET A 1 -9.66 10.72 12.49
C MET A 1 -9.67 10.14 11.09
N SER A 2 -9.15 10.86 10.14
CA SER A 2 -9.11 10.39 8.77
C SER A 2 -8.03 9.33 8.61
N LEU A 3 -8.08 8.60 7.52
CA LEU A 3 -7.07 7.57 7.24
C LEU A 3 -5.70 8.23 7.06
N ILE A 4 -5.65 9.41 6.46
CA ILE A 4 -4.41 10.15 6.27
C ILE A 4 -3.82 10.49 7.63
N ASP A 5 -4.63 11.03 8.55
CA ASP A 5 -4.15 11.39 9.87
C ASP A 5 -3.67 10.16 10.61
N ARG A 6 -4.38 9.05 10.46
CA ARG A 6 -4.01 7.83 11.12
C ARG A 6 -2.68 7.30 10.58
N PHE A 7 -2.43 7.44 9.29
CA PHE A 7 -1.17 7.00 8.71
C PHE A 7 -0.01 7.78 9.34
N TYR A 8 -0.13 9.10 9.43
CA TYR A 8 0.97 9.90 9.98
C TYR A 8 1.16 9.68 11.49
N GLU A 9 0.08 9.33 12.19
CA GLU A 9 0.19 9.01 13.59
C GLU A 9 0.98 7.70 13.74
N GLU A 10 0.66 6.69 12.92
CA GLU A 10 1.35 5.42 12.96
C GLU A 10 2.82 5.61 12.52
N TYR A 11 3.06 6.48 11.59
CA TYR A 11 4.39 6.80 11.11
C TYR A 11 5.22 7.42 12.25
N GLU A 12 4.64 8.33 13.01
CA GLU A 12 5.33 8.94 14.11
C GLU A 12 5.66 7.92 15.18
N ASN A 13 4.72 7.04 15.49
CA ASN A 13 4.95 6.01 16.48
C ASN A 13 6.04 5.06 16.03
N LEU A 14 6.03 4.72 14.75
CA LEU A 14 7.04 3.85 14.17
C LEU A 14 8.43 4.45 14.28
N THR A 15 8.60 5.70 13.85
CA THR A 15 9.90 6.33 13.86
C THR A 15 10.41 6.49 15.29
N LYS A 16 9.51 6.74 16.25
CA LYS A 16 9.91 6.84 17.63
C LYS A 16 10.44 5.51 18.18
N ARG A 17 9.84 4.41 17.75
CA ARG A 17 10.28 3.10 18.20
C ARG A 17 11.72 2.80 17.76
N TYR A 18 12.18 3.42 16.68
CA TYR A 18 13.52 3.20 16.17
C TYR A 18 14.50 4.27 16.64
N GLY A 19 14.05 5.14 17.55
CA GLY A 19 14.93 6.16 18.11
C GLY A 19 14.94 7.48 17.35
N GLY A 20 13.99 7.66 16.44
CA GLY A 20 13.85 8.90 15.69
C GLY A 20 13.82 8.66 14.20
N VAL A 21 13.41 9.66 13.45
CA VAL A 21 13.26 9.58 12.01
C VAL A 21 14.57 9.18 11.33
N SER A 22 15.66 9.81 11.69
CA SER A 22 16.94 9.52 11.08
C SER A 22 17.37 8.08 11.26
N ARG A 23 17.18 7.56 12.47
CA ARG A 23 17.57 6.19 12.75
C ARG A 23 16.66 5.20 12.00
N PHE A 24 15.38 5.52 11.90
CA PHE A 24 14.47 4.66 11.17
C PHE A 24 14.91 4.55 9.71
N TYR A 25 15.27 5.67 9.06
CA TYR A 25 15.65 5.63 7.65
C TYR A 25 17.03 5.00 7.43
N GLN A 26 17.87 5.02 8.45
CA GLN A 26 19.13 4.31 8.37
C GLN A 26 18.83 2.80 8.34
N GLN A 27 17.89 2.37 9.15
CA GLN A 27 17.49 0.98 9.21
C GLN A 27 16.82 0.56 7.90
N LEU A 28 15.98 1.41 7.35
CA LEU A 28 15.27 1.12 6.11
C LEU A 28 16.22 1.08 4.93
N GLY A 29 17.26 1.89 4.97
CA GLY A 29 18.25 1.90 3.90
C GLY A 29 17.90 2.73 2.67
N ASP A 30 16.90 3.58 2.76
CA ASP A 30 16.50 4.40 1.60
C ASP A 30 16.03 5.78 2.07
N GLN A 31 16.92 6.75 1.96
CA GLN A 31 16.62 8.10 2.41
C GLN A 31 15.66 8.85 1.47
N ARG A 32 15.51 8.38 0.25
CA ARG A 32 14.62 9.07 -0.68
C ARG A 32 13.17 8.97 -0.25
N VAL A 33 12.82 7.86 0.40
CA VAL A 33 11.45 7.65 0.89
C VAL A 33 11.11 8.76 1.87
N ARG A 34 12.08 9.18 2.70
CA ARG A 34 11.84 10.23 3.69
C ARG A 34 11.37 11.52 3.02
N GLY A 35 12.00 11.89 1.93
CA GLY A 35 11.63 13.11 1.21
C GLY A 35 10.21 13.05 0.67
N TYR A 36 9.82 11.89 0.14
CA TYR A 36 8.48 11.73 -0.41
C TYR A 36 7.43 11.76 0.70
N ILE A 37 7.71 11.10 1.83
CA ILE A 37 6.76 11.08 2.94
C ILE A 37 6.60 12.48 3.51
N ASN A 38 7.70 13.23 3.66
CA ASN A 38 7.64 14.58 4.19
C ASN A 38 6.84 15.49 3.27
N ARG A 39 6.98 15.32 1.97
CA ARG A 39 6.24 16.13 1.02
C ARG A 39 4.75 15.83 1.10
N SER A 40 4.38 14.56 1.16
CA SER A 40 2.97 14.19 1.26
C SER A 40 2.39 14.71 2.56
N ARG A 41 3.16 14.66 3.64
CA ARG A 41 2.68 15.12 4.93
C ARG A 41 2.44 16.63 4.90
N ARG A 42 3.35 17.37 4.30
CA ARG A 42 3.21 18.81 4.19
C ARG A 42 1.98 19.17 3.36
N ASP A 43 1.71 18.41 2.33
CA ASP A 43 0.57 18.66 1.44
C ASP A 43 -0.74 18.09 2.00
N GLY A 44 -0.69 17.37 3.09
CA GLY A 44 -1.90 16.79 3.69
C GLY A 44 -2.49 15.64 2.89
N THR A 45 -1.66 14.92 2.15
CA THR A 45 -2.14 13.84 1.29
C THR A 45 -1.59 12.49 1.73
N MET A 46 -2.17 11.43 1.21
CA MET A 46 -1.67 10.07 1.45
C MET A 46 -0.44 9.87 0.55
N PRO A 47 0.62 9.24 1.03
CA PRO A 47 1.75 8.91 0.17
C PRO A 47 1.35 7.88 -0.88
N PRO A 48 1.97 7.88 -2.04
CA PRO A 48 1.62 6.93 -3.10
C PRO A 48 2.05 5.50 -2.78
N PRO A 49 1.43 4.52 -3.43
CA PRO A 49 1.75 3.10 -3.18
C PRO A 49 3.22 2.75 -3.35
N THR A 50 3.93 3.41 -4.28
CA THR A 50 5.34 3.15 -4.48
C THR A 50 6.18 3.55 -3.27
N GLN A 51 5.68 4.46 -2.43
CA GLN A 51 6.36 4.85 -1.23
C GLN A 51 5.85 4.03 -0.03
N LEU A 52 4.54 3.77 0.02
CA LEU A 52 3.96 3.03 1.12
C LEU A 52 4.50 1.60 1.20
N LYS A 53 4.86 1.00 0.09
CA LYS A 53 5.36 -0.37 0.08
C LYS A 53 6.64 -0.53 0.90
N HIS A 54 7.40 0.53 1.09
CA HIS A 54 8.63 0.46 1.85
C HIS A 54 8.39 0.24 3.35
N PHE A 55 7.15 0.44 3.79
CA PHE A 55 6.81 0.23 5.19
C PHE A 55 6.30 -1.19 5.47
N GLU A 56 6.35 -2.06 4.46
CA GLU A 56 5.97 -3.44 4.63
C GLU A 56 6.79 -4.02 5.78
N ASN A 57 6.14 -4.73 6.68
CA ASN A 57 6.77 -5.31 7.86
C ASN A 57 7.20 -4.30 8.94
N TYR A 58 6.99 -3.03 8.70
CA TYR A 58 7.22 -2.03 9.73
C TYR A 58 5.89 -1.51 10.29
N MET A 59 4.84 -1.57 9.49
CA MET A 59 3.49 -1.23 9.93
C MET A 59 2.61 -2.42 9.64
N ASP A 60 1.40 -2.44 10.19
CA ASP A 60 0.44 -3.49 9.91
C ASP A 60 0.16 -3.52 8.42
N ASN A 61 0.33 -4.67 7.78
CA ASN A 61 0.20 -4.77 6.34
C ASN A 61 -1.23 -4.57 5.83
N HIS A 62 -2.23 -4.91 6.63
CA HIS A 62 -3.61 -4.67 6.26
C HIS A 62 -3.88 -3.16 6.25
N PHE A 63 -3.32 -2.45 7.21
CA PHE A 63 -3.47 -1.00 7.29
C PHE A 63 -2.76 -0.36 6.09
N LEU A 64 -1.57 -0.85 5.74
CA LEU A 64 -0.86 -0.32 4.59
C LEU A 64 -1.64 -0.55 3.30
N LEU A 65 -2.27 -1.71 3.17
CA LEU A 65 -3.06 -2.00 2.00
C LEU A 65 -4.24 -1.03 1.91
N GLU A 66 -4.86 -0.73 3.04
CA GLU A 66 -5.95 0.22 3.11
C GLU A 66 -5.47 1.59 2.61
N CYS A 67 -4.29 2.01 3.03
CA CYS A 67 -3.73 3.29 2.62
C CYS A 67 -3.44 3.33 1.13
N MET A 68 -2.91 2.23 0.59
CA MET A 68 -2.62 2.13 -0.83
C MET A 68 -3.89 2.20 -1.67
N GLN A 69 -4.94 1.51 -1.21
CA GLN A 69 -6.23 1.52 -1.90
C GLN A 69 -6.87 2.90 -1.81
N TYR A 70 -6.69 3.56 -0.68
CA TYR A 70 -7.20 4.92 -0.50
C TYR A 70 -6.58 5.84 -1.55
N TYR A 71 -5.28 5.69 -1.79
CA TYR A 71 -4.61 6.54 -2.77
C TYR A 71 -5.20 6.30 -4.16
N GLY A 72 -5.39 5.07 -4.55
CA GLY A 72 -5.96 4.76 -5.85
C GLY A 72 -7.37 5.28 -6.01
N ASP A 73 -8.17 5.21 -4.95
CA ASP A 73 -9.55 5.65 -5.00
C ASP A 73 -9.70 7.17 -4.99
N ASN A 74 -8.82 7.86 -4.30
CA ASN A 74 -8.94 9.31 -4.13
C ASN A 74 -8.09 10.13 -5.07
N TYR A 75 -7.06 9.55 -5.67
CA TYR A 75 -6.21 10.26 -6.60
C TYR A 75 -6.03 9.48 -7.89
N PRO A 76 -7.14 9.07 -8.52
CA PRO A 76 -7.05 8.20 -9.70
C PRO A 76 -6.24 8.79 -10.84
N GLU A 77 -6.30 10.10 -11.03
CA GLU A 77 -5.60 10.72 -12.11
C GLU A 77 -4.09 10.80 -11.85
N LYS A 78 -3.66 10.52 -10.64
CA LYS A 78 -2.25 10.55 -10.32
C LYS A 78 -1.63 9.15 -10.35
N MET A 79 -2.46 8.13 -10.51
CA MET A 79 -1.97 6.76 -10.51
C MET A 79 -1.13 6.49 -11.75
N THR A 80 0.07 5.97 -11.53
CA THR A 80 0.98 5.60 -12.60
C THR A 80 1.01 4.08 -12.69
N ILE A 81 1.59 3.57 -13.74
CA ILE A 81 1.73 2.13 -13.92
C ILE A 81 2.52 1.53 -12.77
N LYS A 82 3.56 2.23 -12.31
CA LYS A 82 4.35 1.72 -11.21
C LYS A 82 3.56 1.66 -9.92
N MET A 83 2.68 2.63 -9.69
CA MET A 83 1.85 2.64 -8.50
C MET A 83 0.83 1.51 -8.55
N ASP A 84 0.25 1.26 -9.73
CA ASP A 84 -0.71 0.19 -9.89
C ASP A 84 -0.01 -1.15 -9.65
N MET A 85 1.19 -1.32 -10.16
CA MET A 85 1.94 -2.54 -9.96
C MET A 85 2.27 -2.75 -8.50
N ALA A 86 2.65 -1.70 -7.80
CA ALA A 86 2.99 -1.79 -6.38
C ALA A 86 1.75 -2.21 -5.58
N LEU A 87 0.60 -1.64 -5.89
CA LEU A 87 -0.64 -1.96 -5.22
C LEU A 87 -1.03 -3.42 -5.48
N ASP A 88 -0.95 -3.85 -6.73
CA ASP A 88 -1.32 -5.20 -7.10
C ASP A 88 -0.40 -6.23 -6.44
N GLU A 89 0.88 -6.00 -6.41
CA GLU A 89 1.81 -6.90 -5.78
C GLU A 89 1.54 -7.01 -4.30
N PHE A 90 1.27 -5.87 -3.66
CA PHE A 90 1.01 -5.87 -2.23
C PHE A 90 -0.31 -6.59 -1.93
N LEU A 91 -1.31 -6.39 -2.76
CA LEU A 91 -2.60 -7.03 -2.59
C LEU A 91 -2.47 -8.55 -2.71
N ILE A 92 -1.74 -9.03 -3.70
CA ILE A 92 -1.55 -10.44 -3.88
C ILE A 92 -0.82 -11.03 -2.69
N LYS A 93 0.17 -10.34 -2.18
CA LYS A 93 0.97 -10.81 -1.10
C LYS A 93 0.24 -10.86 0.24
N HIS A 94 -0.62 -9.91 0.47
CA HIS A 94 -1.25 -9.76 1.79
C HIS A 94 -2.77 -9.91 1.84
N ARG A 95 -3.37 -10.44 0.79
CA ARG A 95 -4.82 -10.57 0.80
C ARG A 95 -5.28 -11.64 1.80
N PRO A 96 -6.49 -11.50 2.31
CA PRO A 96 -7.02 -12.44 3.28
C PRO A 96 -7.20 -13.81 2.65
N LYS A 97 -6.69 -14.83 3.29
CA LYS A 97 -6.81 -16.17 2.81
C LYS A 97 -8.15 -16.72 2.48
N GLY A 98 -9.07 -16.64 3.34
CA GLY A 98 -10.38 -17.19 3.10
C GLY A 98 -11.05 -16.64 1.90
N ARG A 99 -10.98 -15.35 1.74
CA ARG A 99 -11.60 -14.76 0.65
C ARG A 99 -10.89 -15.08 -0.60
N ARG A 100 -9.62 -15.15 -0.56
CA ARG A 100 -8.87 -15.40 -1.71
C ARG A 100 -9.25 -16.70 -2.37
N LYS A 101 -9.41 -17.72 -1.62
CA LYS A 101 -9.77 -18.96 -2.15
C LYS A 101 -11.00 -18.92 -2.97
N LYS A 102 -12.06 -18.49 -2.45
CA LYS A 102 -13.29 -18.44 -3.17
C LYS A 102 -13.18 -17.62 -4.35
N ARG A 103 -12.60 -16.50 -4.20
CA ARG A 103 -12.51 -15.65 -5.25
C ARG A 103 -11.76 -16.17 -6.40
N GLU A 104 -10.69 -16.80 -6.18
CA GLU A 104 -9.94 -17.31 -7.26
C GLU A 104 -10.69 -18.29 -8.09
N LEU A 105 -11.44 -19.13 -7.48
CA LEU A 105 -12.19 -20.08 -8.20
C LEU A 105 -13.15 -19.39 -9.09
N SER A 106 -13.85 -18.45 -8.59
CA SER A 106 -14.80 -17.74 -9.34
C SER A 106 -14.21 -17.09 -10.53
N VAL A 107 -13.18 -16.41 -10.34
CA VAL A 107 -12.58 -15.71 -11.43
C VAL A 107 -12.06 -16.65 -12.45
N GLN A 108 -11.49 -17.68 -12.06
CA GLN A 108 -10.98 -18.61 -12.94
C GLN A 108 -12.03 -19.13 -13.79
N LEU A 109 -13.05 -19.61 -13.22
CA LEU A 109 -14.12 -20.09 -13.98
C LEU A 109 -14.66 -19.09 -14.91
N THR A 110 -14.87 -17.95 -14.46
CA THR A 110 -15.42 -16.95 -15.30
C THR A 110 -14.57 -16.70 -16.47
N LEU A 111 -13.36 -16.53 -16.24
CA LEU A 111 -12.51 -16.29 -17.29
C LEU A 111 -12.39 -17.40 -18.20
N GLU A 112 -12.08 -18.44 -17.73
CA GLU A 112 -11.88 -19.51 -18.51
C GLU A 112 -13.00 -19.84 -19.16
N ARG A 113 -14.07 -19.88 -18.64
CA ARG A 113 -15.10 -20.31 -19.25
C ARG A 113 -15.55 -19.39 -20.15
N ALA A 114 -15.46 -18.32 -19.85
CA ALA A 114 -15.99 -17.33 -20.68
C ALA A 114 -15.49 -17.55 -22.01
N TRP A 115 -14.38 -17.92 -22.16
CA TRP A 115 -14.02 -18.06 -23.38
C TRP A 115 -13.74 -19.39 -23.68
N ALA A 116 -13.49 -20.07 -22.78
CA ALA A 116 -13.12 -21.32 -23.10
C ALA A 116 -14.33 -21.89 -23.55
N LEU A 117 -15.19 -21.58 -22.93
CA LEU A 117 -16.27 -22.19 -23.25
C LEU A 117 -16.81 -21.68 -24.16
N GLY A 118 -16.49 -20.89 -23.87
CA GLY A 118 -17.06 -20.32 -24.71
C GLY A 118 -16.63 -21.25 -25.46
N ALA A 119 -16.09 -21.63 -24.98
CA ALA A 119 -15.86 -22.39 -25.56
C ALA A 119 -16.38 -22.76 -25.36
#